data_80f47bc3132ddc7932099c57d7d61c89
#
_entry.id   80f47bc3132ddc7932099c57d7d61c89
#
_cell.length_a   1.000
_cell.length_b   1.000
_cell.length_c   1.000
_cell.angle_alpha   90.00
_cell.angle_beta   90.00
_cell.angle_gamma   90.00
#
_symmetry.space_group_name_H-M   'P 1'
#
loop_
_entity.id
_entity.type
_entity.pdbx_description
1 polymer ?
#
loop_
_entity_poly.entity_id
_entity_poly.type
_entity_poly.pdbx_seq_one_letter_code
_entity_poly.pdbx_strand_id
1 'polypeptide(L)'
;MSRSGSATAAILFLFCATAEGTSPTVALPPTLSQYAPIDVSILSTFGENLVENRIHQELLHLAFFGVFDHLAFTVDRGGTVTLRGEVLSPRLRDDAAFIVANLDGVAGVVNLISLLPDSPADNRVRLAVFRAIYGHRSMSVYATMGGGGAIHIVVRGGRVSLEGQVGSNADARKAVELAGKQPGVVSITSHLAIAN
;
A
#
# COMPACT_ATOMS: atom_id res chain seq x y z
N MET A 1 34.07 -25.74 -18.40
CA MET A 1 35.11 -24.72 -18.14
C MET A 1 34.44 -23.64 -17.28
N SER A 2 34.83 -23.63 -16.03
CA SER A 2 34.33 -22.78 -14.96
C SER A 2 34.89 -21.35 -15.08
N ARG A 3 34.09 -20.31 -14.86
CA ARG A 3 34.59 -19.01 -14.43
C ARG A 3 33.69 -18.43 -13.35
N SER A 4 34.20 -18.59 -12.15
CA SER A 4 33.83 -17.88 -10.95
C SER A 4 34.28 -16.41 -11.08
N GLY A 5 33.33 -15.45 -10.93
CA GLY A 5 33.61 -14.03 -10.86
C GLY A 5 33.40 -13.55 -9.41
N SER A 6 34.53 -13.34 -8.71
CA SER A 6 34.59 -12.77 -7.36
C SER A 6 34.51 -11.26 -7.46
N ALA A 7 33.49 -10.63 -6.86
CA ALA A 7 33.41 -9.18 -6.72
C ALA A 7 34.22 -8.73 -5.51
N THR A 8 35.36 -8.09 -5.75
CA THR A 8 36.21 -7.48 -4.72
C THR A 8 35.73 -6.04 -4.48
N ALA A 9 35.17 -5.79 -3.31
CA ALA A 9 34.88 -4.42 -2.86
C ALA A 9 36.19 -3.73 -2.41
N ALA A 10 36.61 -2.69 -3.14
CA ALA A 10 37.75 -1.87 -2.80
C ALA A 10 37.30 -0.77 -1.80
N ILE A 11 37.79 -0.84 -0.56
CA ILE A 11 37.66 0.22 0.43
C ILE A 11 38.89 1.14 0.27
N LEU A 12 38.63 2.40 -0.11
CA LEU A 12 39.68 3.43 -0.25
C LEU A 12 39.95 4.06 1.12
N PHE A 13 41.13 3.81 1.69
CA PHE A 13 41.63 4.52 2.88
C PHE A 13 42.45 5.73 2.46
N LEU A 14 42.05 6.90 2.92
CA LEU A 14 42.81 8.14 2.80
C LEU A 14 43.85 8.21 3.93
N PHE A 15 45.14 8.13 3.59
CA PHE A 15 46.22 8.29 4.53
C PHE A 15 46.60 9.79 4.66
N CYS A 16 46.51 10.33 5.89
CA CYS A 16 47.18 11.57 6.27
C CYS A 16 48.48 11.19 7.02
N ALA A 17 49.63 11.55 6.45
CA ALA A 17 50.92 11.27 7.03
C ALA A 17 51.36 12.41 7.96
N THR A 18 51.63 12.11 9.25
CA THR A 18 52.55 12.87 10.08
C THR A 18 53.56 11.90 10.65
N ALA A 19 54.85 12.28 10.50
CA ALA A 19 56.00 11.52 10.91
C ALA A 19 56.16 11.53 12.44
N GLU A 20 56.32 10.31 13.03
CA GLU A 20 57.31 10.00 14.07
C GLU A 20 57.22 8.51 14.41
N GLY A 21 58.35 7.88 14.45
CA GLY A 21 58.54 6.44 14.41
C GLY A 21 58.11 5.67 15.67
N THR A 22 56.97 5.10 15.60
CA THR A 22 56.56 3.89 16.32
C THR A 22 55.61 3.13 15.39
N SER A 23 56.02 1.93 14.99
CA SER A 23 55.16 1.05 14.18
C SER A 23 53.87 0.76 14.96
N PRO A 24 52.69 1.17 14.46
CA PRO A 24 51.45 0.76 15.10
C PRO A 24 51.29 -0.73 14.88
N THR A 25 51.22 -1.50 15.97
CA THR A 25 50.73 -2.86 15.94
C THR A 25 49.25 -2.80 15.48
N VAL A 26 49.03 -3.06 14.22
CA VAL A 26 47.66 -3.17 13.70
C VAL A 26 47.04 -4.41 14.33
N ALA A 27 46.22 -4.19 15.35
CA ALA A 27 45.36 -5.23 15.89
C ALA A 27 44.44 -5.69 14.74
N LEU A 28 44.56 -6.98 14.35
CA LEU A 28 43.66 -7.59 13.41
C LEU A 28 42.22 -7.43 13.94
N PRO A 29 41.24 -7.05 13.11
CA PRO A 29 39.83 -6.98 13.54
C PRO A 29 39.41 -8.35 14.07
N PRO A 30 38.52 -8.40 15.07
CA PRO A 30 38.03 -9.65 15.61
C PRO A 30 37.48 -10.51 14.47
N THR A 31 37.85 -11.78 14.45
CA THR A 31 37.39 -12.74 13.48
C THR A 31 35.86 -12.69 13.39
N LEU A 32 35.28 -12.75 12.20
CA LEU A 32 33.83 -12.73 11.91
C LEU A 32 33.00 -13.72 12.72
N SER A 33 33.66 -14.65 13.42
CA SER A 33 33.06 -15.63 14.33
C SER A 33 32.43 -15.03 15.60
N GLN A 34 32.60 -13.74 15.88
CA GLN A 34 32.02 -13.08 17.08
C GLN A 34 30.65 -12.42 16.79
N TYR A 35 30.26 -12.34 15.54
CA TYR A 35 28.92 -11.85 15.18
C TYR A 35 27.93 -13.02 15.25
N ALA A 36 26.87 -12.84 16.05
CA ALA A 36 25.76 -13.80 16.05
C ALA A 36 25.26 -13.97 14.60
N PRO A 37 24.91 -15.20 14.19
CA PRO A 37 24.37 -15.41 12.84
C PRO A 37 23.15 -14.51 12.66
N ILE A 38 23.14 -13.72 11.59
CA ILE A 38 21.97 -12.92 11.22
C ILE A 38 20.84 -13.90 10.95
N ASP A 39 19.74 -13.76 11.68
CA ASP A 39 18.55 -14.57 11.46
C ASP A 39 17.96 -14.19 10.09
N VAL A 40 18.09 -15.10 9.14
CA VAL A 40 17.62 -14.93 7.77
C VAL A 40 16.11 -14.70 7.71
N SER A 41 15.36 -15.17 8.72
CA SER A 41 13.92 -14.95 8.83
C SER A 41 13.58 -13.45 9.03
N ILE A 42 14.43 -12.72 9.75
CA ILE A 42 14.26 -11.28 9.94
C ILE A 42 14.45 -10.53 8.61
N LEU A 43 15.45 -10.92 7.81
CA LEU A 43 15.70 -10.30 6.51
C LEU A 43 14.55 -10.53 5.52
N SER A 44 13.92 -11.73 5.53
CA SER A 44 12.76 -12.00 4.69
C SER A 44 11.57 -11.11 5.08
N THR A 45 11.28 -10.98 6.37
CA THR A 45 10.19 -10.12 6.87
C THR A 45 10.40 -8.64 6.51
N PHE A 46 11.64 -8.13 6.58
CA PHE A 46 11.93 -6.76 6.13
C PHE A 46 11.76 -6.61 4.61
N GLY A 47 12.14 -7.61 3.83
CA GLY A 47 11.96 -7.61 2.38
C GLY A 47 10.49 -7.62 1.96
N GLU A 48 9.67 -8.44 2.59
CA GLU A 48 8.22 -8.52 2.36
C GLU A 48 7.55 -7.17 2.67
N ASN A 49 7.84 -6.56 3.81
CA ASN A 49 7.31 -5.24 4.18
C ASN A 49 7.71 -4.13 3.19
N LEU A 50 8.91 -4.19 2.61
CA LEU A 50 9.36 -3.21 1.62
C LEU A 50 8.58 -3.33 0.30
N VAL A 51 8.34 -4.56 -0.18
CA VAL A 51 7.56 -4.80 -1.40
C VAL A 51 6.10 -4.38 -1.18
N GLU A 52 5.49 -4.76 -0.07
CA GLU A 52 4.11 -4.37 0.26
C GLU A 52 3.95 -2.84 0.34
N ASN A 53 4.88 -2.15 1.01
CA ASN A 53 4.86 -0.69 1.09
C ASN A 53 4.98 -0.04 -0.30
N ARG A 54 5.82 -0.59 -1.17
CA ARG A 54 6.01 -0.10 -2.53
C ARG A 54 4.74 -0.30 -3.37
N ILE A 55 4.14 -1.49 -3.31
CA ILE A 55 2.86 -1.77 -3.97
C ILE A 55 1.79 -0.77 -3.49
N HIS A 56 1.68 -0.57 -2.17
CA HIS A 56 0.71 0.36 -1.60
C HIS A 56 0.90 1.79 -2.13
N GLN A 57 2.13 2.29 -2.14
CA GLN A 57 2.42 3.63 -2.66
C GLN A 57 2.09 3.76 -4.15
N GLU A 58 2.47 2.80 -4.97
CA GLU A 58 2.18 2.84 -6.41
C GLU A 58 0.66 2.78 -6.70
N LEU A 59 -0.09 1.95 -5.98
CA LEU A 59 -1.54 1.90 -6.12
C LEU A 59 -2.23 3.21 -5.73
N LEU A 60 -1.75 3.91 -4.70
CA LEU A 60 -2.27 5.22 -4.29
C LEU A 60 -2.00 6.33 -5.33
N HIS A 61 -0.93 6.19 -6.13
CA HIS A 61 -0.56 7.17 -7.15
C HIS A 61 -1.13 6.88 -8.54
N LEU A 62 -1.93 5.81 -8.68
CA LEU A 62 -2.56 5.49 -9.95
C LEU A 62 -3.44 6.63 -10.46
N ALA A 63 -3.26 6.99 -11.72
CA ALA A 63 -4.14 7.91 -12.38
C ALA A 63 -5.58 7.37 -12.37
N PHE A 64 -6.54 8.23 -12.04
CA PHE A 64 -7.97 7.90 -11.94
C PHE A 64 -8.37 7.06 -10.73
N PHE A 65 -7.45 6.72 -9.81
CA PHE A 65 -7.84 6.14 -8.52
C PHE A 65 -8.53 7.20 -7.67
N GLY A 66 -9.77 6.97 -7.32
CA GLY A 66 -10.62 7.95 -6.67
C GLY A 66 -11.42 7.40 -5.50
N VAL A 67 -12.21 8.27 -4.90
CA VAL A 67 -13.06 7.97 -3.74
C VAL A 67 -14.09 6.87 -3.99
N PHE A 68 -14.42 6.58 -5.24
CA PHE A 68 -15.41 5.56 -5.62
C PHE A 68 -14.78 4.22 -6.04
N ASP A 69 -13.47 4.12 -5.92
CA ASP A 69 -12.71 2.92 -6.23
C ASP A 69 -12.14 2.33 -4.93
N HIS A 70 -12.01 1.03 -4.87
CA HIS A 70 -11.31 0.34 -3.79
C HIS A 70 -10.32 -0.66 -4.37
N LEU A 71 -9.07 -0.60 -3.91
CA LEU A 71 -8.00 -1.53 -4.26
C LEU A 71 -7.41 -2.12 -2.99
N ALA A 72 -7.23 -3.43 -3.01
CA ALA A 72 -6.57 -4.20 -1.97
C ALA A 72 -5.64 -5.23 -2.60
N PHE A 73 -4.63 -5.65 -1.87
CA PHE A 73 -3.72 -6.69 -2.32
C PHE A 73 -3.26 -7.60 -1.19
N THR A 74 -2.77 -8.76 -1.55
CA THR A 74 -2.03 -9.67 -0.68
C THR A 74 -0.80 -10.17 -1.43
N VAL A 75 0.31 -10.35 -0.72
CA VAL A 75 1.54 -10.93 -1.26
C VAL A 75 1.74 -12.29 -0.63
N ASP A 76 1.99 -13.32 -1.42
CA ASP A 76 2.35 -14.64 -0.91
C ASP A 76 3.86 -14.77 -0.71
N ARG A 77 4.30 -15.85 -0.05
CA ARG A 77 5.72 -16.11 0.23
C ARG A 77 6.57 -16.29 -1.04
N GLY A 78 5.94 -16.56 -2.17
CA GLY A 78 6.61 -16.67 -3.46
C GLY A 78 6.74 -15.34 -4.21
N GLY A 79 6.27 -14.23 -3.62
CA GLY A 79 6.26 -12.91 -4.24
C GLY A 79 5.11 -12.73 -5.26
N THR A 80 4.12 -13.62 -5.28
CA THR A 80 2.93 -13.44 -6.12
C THR A 80 1.96 -12.47 -5.43
N VAL A 81 1.58 -11.43 -6.15
CA VAL A 81 0.64 -10.42 -5.68
C VAL A 81 -0.76 -10.73 -6.20
N THR A 82 -1.73 -10.87 -5.30
CA THR A 82 -3.14 -10.97 -5.68
C THR A 82 -3.81 -9.62 -5.46
N LEU A 83 -4.23 -8.96 -6.55
CA LEU A 83 -4.99 -7.71 -6.51
C LEU A 83 -6.48 -8.02 -6.41
N ARG A 84 -7.17 -7.29 -5.54
CA ARG A 84 -8.62 -7.36 -5.33
C ARG A 84 -9.20 -5.97 -5.22
N GLY A 85 -10.54 -5.89 -5.27
CA GLY A 85 -11.26 -4.65 -5.09
C GLY A 85 -12.29 -4.41 -6.18
N GLU A 86 -12.84 -3.22 -6.19
CA GLU A 86 -13.88 -2.80 -7.11
C GLU A 86 -13.58 -1.40 -7.63
N VAL A 87 -13.57 -1.25 -8.95
CA VAL A 87 -13.22 0.02 -9.61
C VAL A 87 -14.23 0.39 -10.69
N LEU A 88 -14.36 1.68 -10.98
CA LEU A 88 -15.24 2.19 -12.04
C LEU A 88 -14.63 2.04 -13.43
N SER A 89 -13.31 2.14 -13.53
CA SER A 89 -12.61 2.20 -14.82
C SER A 89 -11.91 0.88 -15.16
N PRO A 90 -12.17 0.30 -16.35
CA PRO A 90 -11.38 -0.82 -16.85
C PRO A 90 -9.88 -0.49 -16.93
N ARG A 91 -9.58 0.74 -17.32
CA ARG A 91 -8.19 1.21 -17.40
C ARG A 91 -7.50 1.17 -16.04
N LEU A 92 -8.17 1.65 -14.99
CA LEU A 92 -7.59 1.62 -13.63
C LEU A 92 -7.28 0.18 -13.18
N ARG A 93 -8.17 -0.79 -13.48
CA ARG A 93 -7.94 -2.22 -13.22
C ARG A 93 -6.70 -2.74 -13.92
N ASP A 94 -6.54 -2.38 -15.19
CA ASP A 94 -5.45 -2.88 -16.03
C ASP A 94 -4.11 -2.17 -15.67
N ASP A 95 -4.14 -0.85 -15.43
CA ASP A 95 -2.99 -0.07 -14.98
C ASP A 95 -2.48 -0.56 -13.61
N ALA A 96 -3.38 -0.91 -12.66
CA ALA A 96 -3.00 -1.46 -11.37
C ALA A 96 -2.20 -2.76 -11.52
N ALA A 97 -2.68 -3.69 -12.35
CA ALA A 97 -1.98 -4.95 -12.60
C ALA A 97 -0.64 -4.73 -13.30
N PHE A 98 -0.60 -3.82 -14.28
CA PHE A 98 0.60 -3.51 -15.04
C PHE A 98 1.69 -2.89 -14.15
N ILE A 99 1.35 -1.91 -13.32
CA ILE A 99 2.33 -1.25 -12.45
C ILE A 99 2.88 -2.24 -11.43
N VAL A 100 2.02 -3.02 -10.77
CA VAL A 100 2.46 -3.99 -9.75
C VAL A 100 3.34 -5.09 -10.37
N ALA A 101 3.02 -5.56 -11.58
CA ALA A 101 3.82 -6.59 -12.26
C ALA A 101 5.25 -6.13 -12.61
N ASN A 102 5.50 -4.82 -12.67
CA ASN A 102 6.81 -4.25 -12.99
C ASN A 102 7.61 -3.84 -11.75
N LEU A 103 7.14 -4.12 -10.54
CA LEU A 103 7.87 -3.82 -9.32
C LEU A 103 8.91 -4.88 -8.98
N ASP A 104 10.08 -4.43 -8.56
CA ASP A 104 11.14 -5.31 -8.07
C ASP A 104 10.65 -6.10 -6.84
N GLY A 105 10.86 -7.40 -6.85
CA GLY A 105 10.41 -8.31 -5.80
C GLY A 105 9.03 -8.93 -6.01
N VAL A 106 8.32 -8.54 -7.08
CA VAL A 106 7.07 -9.18 -7.51
C VAL A 106 7.37 -10.29 -8.51
N ALA A 107 7.01 -11.53 -8.17
CA ALA A 107 7.20 -12.70 -9.02
C ALA A 107 6.07 -12.89 -10.04
N GLY A 108 4.88 -12.41 -9.73
CA GLY A 108 3.71 -12.48 -10.60
C GLY A 108 2.51 -11.76 -10.03
N VAL A 109 1.49 -11.49 -10.86
CA VAL A 109 0.26 -10.80 -10.44
C VAL A 109 -0.97 -11.59 -10.85
N VAL A 110 -1.86 -11.82 -9.88
CA VAL A 110 -3.21 -12.33 -10.10
C VAL A 110 -4.19 -11.18 -9.92
N ASN A 111 -4.80 -10.72 -11.04
CA ASN A 111 -5.72 -9.59 -11.01
C ASN A 111 -7.16 -10.08 -10.86
N LEU A 112 -7.73 -9.90 -9.67
CA LEU A 112 -9.11 -10.21 -9.31
C LEU A 112 -9.95 -8.93 -9.06
N ILE A 113 -9.49 -7.77 -9.55
CA ILE A 113 -10.24 -6.52 -9.44
C ILE A 113 -11.51 -6.60 -10.30
N SER A 114 -12.65 -6.34 -9.69
CA SER A 114 -13.96 -6.32 -10.35
C SER A 114 -14.31 -4.94 -10.88
N LEU A 115 -15.03 -4.89 -12.01
CA LEU A 115 -15.60 -3.64 -12.49
C LEU A 115 -16.96 -3.39 -11.82
N LEU A 116 -17.17 -2.17 -11.37
CA LEU A 116 -18.45 -1.68 -10.95
C LEU A 116 -19.33 -1.43 -12.19
N PRO A 117 -20.62 -1.79 -12.15
CA PRO A 117 -21.50 -1.53 -13.28
C PRO A 117 -21.69 -0.03 -13.50
N ASP A 118 -21.78 0.38 -14.76
CA ASP A 118 -22.20 1.74 -15.11
C ASP A 118 -23.73 1.86 -14.89
N SER A 119 -24.07 2.35 -13.70
CA SER A 119 -25.44 2.46 -13.22
C SER A 119 -25.74 3.91 -12.83
N PRO A 120 -26.63 4.62 -13.54
CA PRO A 120 -27.03 5.97 -13.15
C PRO A 120 -27.67 6.03 -11.75
N ALA A 121 -28.32 4.94 -11.30
CA ALA A 121 -28.86 4.83 -9.95
C ALA A 121 -27.74 4.78 -8.91
N ASP A 122 -26.74 3.90 -9.10
CA ASP A 122 -25.59 3.79 -8.20
C ASP A 122 -24.75 5.07 -8.20
N ASN A 123 -24.62 5.74 -9.35
CA ASN A 123 -23.90 7.03 -9.42
C ASN A 123 -24.58 8.11 -8.58
N ARG A 124 -25.92 8.15 -8.55
CA ARG A 124 -26.64 9.07 -7.64
C ARG A 124 -26.39 8.74 -6.18
N VAL A 125 -26.40 7.44 -5.82
CA VAL A 125 -26.08 6.99 -4.45
C VAL A 125 -24.65 7.36 -4.07
N ARG A 126 -23.66 7.09 -4.93
CA ARG A 126 -22.24 7.48 -4.71
C ARG A 126 -22.10 8.95 -4.38
N LEU A 127 -22.71 9.82 -5.20
CA LEU A 127 -22.65 11.27 -5.00
C LEU A 127 -23.39 11.73 -3.75
N ALA A 128 -24.53 11.11 -3.42
CA ALA A 128 -25.28 11.45 -2.22
C ALA A 128 -24.49 11.07 -0.96
N VAL A 129 -23.94 9.85 -0.91
CA VAL A 129 -23.12 9.39 0.21
C VAL A 129 -21.83 10.21 0.34
N PHE A 130 -21.15 10.51 -0.77
CA PHE A 130 -19.97 11.37 -0.80
C PHE A 130 -20.25 12.73 -0.18
N ARG A 131 -21.30 13.40 -0.61
CA ARG A 131 -21.69 14.72 -0.07
C ARG A 131 -22.07 14.64 1.41
N ALA A 132 -22.74 13.57 1.83
CA ALA A 132 -23.15 13.39 3.21
C ALA A 132 -21.95 13.17 4.14
N ILE A 133 -20.98 12.36 3.73
CA ILE A 133 -19.78 12.08 4.54
C ILE A 133 -18.84 13.28 4.50
N TYR A 134 -18.34 13.66 3.34
CA TYR A 134 -17.30 14.68 3.21
C TYR A 134 -17.79 16.12 3.37
N GLY A 135 -19.08 16.36 3.20
CA GLY A 135 -19.72 17.64 3.53
C GLY A 135 -20.02 17.81 5.02
N HIS A 136 -19.94 16.75 5.83
CA HIS A 136 -20.17 16.86 7.26
C HIS A 136 -18.93 17.43 7.98
N ARG A 137 -19.13 18.42 8.84
CA ARG A 137 -18.05 19.17 9.50
C ARG A 137 -17.01 18.27 10.21
N SER A 138 -17.45 17.22 10.90
CA SER A 138 -16.53 16.31 11.61
C SER A 138 -15.83 15.30 10.70
N MET A 139 -16.30 15.12 9.46
CA MET A 139 -15.76 14.14 8.52
C MET A 139 -14.93 14.78 7.41
N SER A 140 -14.95 16.11 7.27
CA SER A 140 -14.25 16.83 6.19
C SER A 140 -12.72 16.66 6.23
N VAL A 141 -12.13 16.35 7.39
CA VAL A 141 -10.71 16.06 7.54
C VAL A 141 -10.27 14.86 6.67
N TYR A 142 -11.15 13.89 6.46
CA TYR A 142 -10.88 12.71 5.65
C TYR A 142 -10.84 12.98 4.14
N ALA A 143 -11.36 14.13 3.69
CA ALA A 143 -11.32 14.52 2.27
C ALA A 143 -9.92 14.93 1.79
N THR A 144 -9.03 15.36 2.70
CA THR A 144 -7.69 15.86 2.38
C THR A 144 -6.58 14.82 2.49
N MET A 145 -6.90 13.61 2.95
CA MET A 145 -5.94 12.54 3.13
C MET A 145 -5.74 11.77 1.82
N GLY A 146 -4.80 12.20 0.98
CA GLY A 146 -4.26 11.57 -0.25
C GLY A 146 -5.16 10.62 -1.07
N GLY A 147 -4.87 10.43 -2.35
CA GLY A 147 -5.44 9.32 -3.15
C GLY A 147 -6.96 9.21 -3.23
N GLY A 148 -7.70 10.33 -3.24
CA GLY A 148 -9.16 10.31 -3.32
C GLY A 148 -9.91 10.39 -1.99
N GLY A 149 -9.20 10.54 -0.84
CA GLY A 149 -9.76 10.59 0.51
C GLY A 149 -9.50 9.30 1.31
N ALA A 150 -9.64 9.39 2.63
CA ALA A 150 -9.39 8.25 3.52
C ALA A 150 -10.53 7.22 3.57
N ILE A 151 -11.73 7.59 3.09
CA ILE A 151 -12.92 6.73 3.05
C ILE A 151 -13.35 6.52 1.60
N HIS A 152 -13.19 5.32 1.09
CA HIS A 152 -13.67 4.94 -0.23
C HIS A 152 -15.12 4.47 -0.17
N ILE A 153 -15.92 4.83 -1.17
CA ILE A 153 -17.37 4.61 -1.23
C ILE A 153 -17.68 3.73 -2.44
N VAL A 154 -17.77 2.44 -2.24
CA VAL A 154 -18.11 1.47 -3.28
C VAL A 154 -19.61 1.23 -3.27
N VAL A 155 -20.26 1.32 -4.46
CA VAL A 155 -21.71 1.12 -4.57
C VAL A 155 -22.04 0.17 -5.71
N ARG A 156 -22.79 -0.88 -5.39
CA ARG A 156 -23.28 -1.86 -6.35
C ARG A 156 -24.73 -2.21 -6.06
N GLY A 157 -25.66 -1.83 -6.94
CA GLY A 157 -27.09 -2.07 -6.78
C GLY A 157 -27.67 -1.46 -5.51
N GLY A 158 -27.24 -0.23 -5.14
CA GLY A 158 -27.66 0.46 -3.93
C GLY A 158 -27.00 -0.07 -2.63
N ARG A 159 -26.21 -1.14 -2.70
CA ARG A 159 -25.42 -1.60 -1.56
C ARG A 159 -24.14 -0.80 -1.49
N VAL A 160 -23.90 -0.18 -0.34
CA VAL A 160 -22.73 0.67 -0.08
C VAL A 160 -21.73 -0.09 0.76
N SER A 161 -20.48 -0.16 0.32
CA SER A 161 -19.34 -0.55 1.13
C SER A 161 -18.47 0.68 1.41
N LEU A 162 -18.13 0.91 2.68
CA LEU A 162 -17.21 1.95 3.12
C LEU A 162 -15.88 1.28 3.46
N GLU A 163 -14.83 1.63 2.70
CA GLU A 163 -13.49 1.06 2.82
C GLU A 163 -12.49 2.13 3.23
N GLY A 164 -11.36 1.75 3.84
CA GLY A 164 -10.28 2.67 4.16
C GLY A 164 -10.04 2.86 5.65
N GLN A 165 -9.61 4.06 6.06
CA GLN A 165 -9.14 4.32 7.41
C GLN A 165 -9.76 5.59 8.01
N VAL A 166 -10.07 5.52 9.32
CA VAL A 166 -10.56 6.67 10.11
C VAL A 166 -9.86 6.74 11.46
N GLY A 167 -9.87 7.90 12.09
CA GLY A 167 -9.17 8.14 13.35
C GLY A 167 -9.84 7.52 14.59
N SER A 168 -11.13 7.15 14.51
CA SER A 168 -11.85 6.61 15.66
C SER A 168 -13.05 5.75 15.28
N ASN A 169 -13.44 4.87 16.22
CA ASN A 169 -14.70 4.12 16.11
C ASN A 169 -15.95 5.04 16.05
N ALA A 170 -15.87 6.26 16.62
CA ALA A 170 -16.94 7.23 16.54
C ALA A 170 -17.11 7.75 15.11
N ASP A 171 -15.99 8.01 14.42
CA ASP A 171 -15.99 8.45 13.03
C ASP A 171 -16.48 7.34 12.08
N ALA A 172 -16.06 6.10 12.30
CA ALA A 172 -16.56 4.96 11.55
C ALA A 172 -18.10 4.83 11.65
N ARG A 173 -18.65 4.90 12.88
CA ARG A 173 -20.08 4.90 13.09
C ARG A 173 -20.76 6.10 12.45
N LYS A 174 -20.12 7.27 12.51
CA LYS A 174 -20.65 8.50 11.90
C LYS A 174 -20.73 8.39 10.38
N ALA A 175 -19.71 7.84 9.74
CA ALA A 175 -19.72 7.59 8.30
C ALA A 175 -20.87 6.66 7.89
N VAL A 176 -21.08 5.55 8.62
CA VAL A 176 -22.20 4.63 8.40
C VAL A 176 -23.56 5.31 8.59
N GLU A 177 -23.71 6.10 9.67
CA GLU A 177 -24.96 6.85 9.93
C GLU A 177 -25.29 7.82 8.78
N LEU A 178 -24.29 8.59 8.34
CA LEU A 178 -24.46 9.58 7.27
C LEU A 178 -24.80 8.91 5.95
N ALA A 179 -24.11 7.82 5.60
CA ALA A 179 -24.37 7.06 4.40
C ALA A 179 -25.76 6.43 4.40
N GLY A 180 -26.19 5.85 5.52
CA GLY A 180 -27.48 5.16 5.64
C GLY A 180 -28.71 6.03 5.50
N LYS A 181 -28.57 7.33 5.70
CA LYS A 181 -29.67 8.29 5.52
C LYS A 181 -29.87 8.72 4.06
N GLN A 182 -28.99 8.26 3.14
CA GLN A 182 -29.07 8.74 1.77
C GLN A 182 -30.11 7.96 0.94
N PRO A 183 -30.83 8.66 0.05
CA PRO A 183 -31.83 8.03 -0.80
C PRO A 183 -31.19 7.04 -1.76
N GLY A 184 -31.82 5.87 -1.91
CA GLY A 184 -31.34 4.79 -2.78
C GLY A 184 -30.31 3.84 -2.13
N VAL A 185 -29.90 4.08 -0.89
CA VAL A 185 -29.08 3.14 -0.11
C VAL A 185 -29.96 1.98 0.37
N VAL A 186 -29.62 0.77 -0.04
CA VAL A 186 -30.33 -0.47 0.33
C VAL A 186 -29.70 -1.12 1.57
N SER A 187 -28.38 -1.13 1.61
CA SER A 187 -27.61 -1.65 2.75
C SER A 187 -26.23 -1.01 2.82
N ILE A 188 -25.63 -1.05 4.01
CA ILE A 188 -24.26 -0.58 4.24
C ILE A 188 -23.45 -1.66 4.93
N THR A 189 -22.23 -1.86 4.42
CA THR A 189 -21.17 -2.60 5.07
C THR A 189 -20.01 -1.65 5.31
N SER A 190 -19.34 -1.74 6.46
CA SER A 190 -18.18 -0.91 6.78
C SER A 190 -16.97 -1.78 7.09
N HIS A 191 -15.91 -1.55 6.36
CA HIS A 191 -14.59 -2.13 6.53
C HIS A 191 -13.57 -1.03 6.87
N LEU A 192 -14.04 0.03 7.55
CA LEU A 192 -13.20 1.13 7.99
C LEU A 192 -12.28 0.66 9.13
N ALA A 193 -10.99 0.65 8.89
CA ALA A 193 -9.97 0.41 9.91
C ALA A 193 -9.76 1.67 10.76
N ILE A 194 -9.35 1.49 12.02
CA ILE A 194 -8.98 2.61 12.89
C ILE A 194 -7.47 2.81 12.76
N ALA A 195 -7.06 4.04 12.40
CA ALA A 195 -5.66 4.41 12.37
C ALA A 195 -5.09 4.39 13.81
N ASN A 196 -3.98 3.67 14.00
CA ASN A 196 -3.25 3.63 15.28
C ASN A 196 -2.32 4.84 15.40
#